data_de0e7be978751e42fc935a8653190327
#
_entry.id   de0e7be978751e42fc935a8653190327
#
_cell.length_a   1.000
_cell.length_b   1.000
_cell.length_c   1.000
_cell.angle_alpha   90.00
_cell.angle_beta   90.00
_cell.angle_gamma   90.00
#
_symmetry.space_group_name_H-M   'P 1'
#
loop_
_entity.id
_entity.type
_entity.pdbx_description
1 polymer ?
#
loop_
_entity_poly.entity_id
_entity_poly.type
_entity_poly.pdbx_seq_one_letter_code
_entity_poly.pdbx_strand_id
1 'polypeptide(L)'
;MNPRHTVGEIIGRPLEFYLGLKGKEKEARVIELLEMIELDESFFDRLPSELSGGQKQRICIARALAAEAELVICDEVTSALDQIVQEGILKLLLKLQQDLDITYIFITHDIATVRAISDEIVVMLNGKVVEQGMKDEIFSPPHPDYTELLLSSVPEMDPEWLTNLLKKRG
;
A
#
# COMPACT_ATOMS: atom_id res chain seq x y z
N MET A 1 0.71 9.00 -12.30
CA MET A 1 -0.34 8.68 -13.29
C MET A 1 -0.29 9.66 -14.46
N ASN A 2 -0.58 9.24 -15.70
CA ASN A 2 -0.69 10.17 -16.84
C ASN A 2 -1.99 10.99 -16.72
N PRO A 3 -1.92 12.35 -16.69
CA PRO A 3 -3.09 13.19 -16.46
C PRO A 3 -4.10 13.21 -17.62
N ARG A 4 -3.73 12.67 -18.77
CA ARG A 4 -4.58 12.62 -19.98
C ARG A 4 -5.37 11.32 -20.12
N HIS A 5 -5.12 10.33 -19.29
CA HIS A 5 -5.80 9.04 -19.32
C HIS A 5 -6.90 9.00 -18.26
N THR A 6 -8.03 8.41 -18.59
CA THR A 6 -9.08 8.11 -17.63
C THR A 6 -8.62 7.03 -16.65
N VAL A 7 -9.34 6.89 -15.54
CA VAL A 7 -9.12 5.82 -14.57
C VAL A 7 -9.23 4.44 -15.23
N GLY A 8 -10.24 4.24 -16.08
CA GLY A 8 -10.43 3.00 -16.85
C GLY A 8 -9.24 2.67 -17.73
N GLU A 9 -8.65 3.67 -18.40
CA GLU A 9 -7.44 3.49 -19.20
C GLU A 9 -6.22 3.17 -18.34
N ILE A 10 -6.08 3.81 -17.17
CA ILE A 10 -4.94 3.63 -16.26
C ILE A 10 -4.91 2.21 -15.69
N ILE A 11 -6.06 1.71 -15.24
CA ILE A 11 -6.20 0.35 -14.68
C ILE A 11 -6.21 -0.68 -15.82
N GLY A 12 -6.84 -0.36 -16.95
CA GLY A 12 -6.98 -1.28 -18.08
C GLY A 12 -5.70 -1.59 -18.84
N ARG A 13 -4.68 -0.72 -18.75
CA ARG A 13 -3.40 -0.95 -19.46
C ARG A 13 -2.67 -2.23 -19.05
N PRO A 14 -2.44 -2.50 -17.75
CA PRO A 14 -1.83 -3.77 -17.34
C PRO A 14 -2.67 -4.98 -17.77
N LEU A 15 -4.00 -4.92 -17.67
CA LEU A 15 -4.90 -5.99 -18.11
C LEU A 15 -4.72 -6.33 -19.61
N GLU A 16 -4.57 -5.29 -20.43
CA GLU A 16 -4.33 -5.49 -21.87
C GLU A 16 -2.92 -6.02 -22.13
N PHE A 17 -1.90 -5.50 -21.44
CA PHE A 17 -0.51 -5.84 -21.68
C PHE A 17 -0.14 -7.23 -21.17
N TYR A 18 -0.55 -7.59 -19.95
CA TYR A 18 -0.15 -8.85 -19.30
C TYR A 18 -1.15 -9.98 -19.55
N LEU A 19 -2.47 -9.66 -19.60
CA LEU A 19 -3.53 -10.67 -19.71
C LEU A 19 -4.18 -10.71 -21.09
N GLY A 20 -3.88 -9.76 -21.98
CA GLY A 20 -4.45 -9.70 -23.33
C GLY A 20 -5.93 -9.30 -23.38
N LEU A 21 -6.53 -8.85 -22.26
CA LEU A 21 -7.93 -8.49 -22.16
C LEU A 21 -8.28 -7.27 -23.01
N LYS A 22 -9.42 -7.29 -23.72
CA LYS A 22 -9.87 -6.20 -24.61
C LYS A 22 -11.38 -5.98 -24.52
N GLY A 23 -11.81 -4.79 -24.97
CA GLY A 23 -13.24 -4.45 -25.10
C GLY A 23 -13.99 -4.62 -23.78
N LYS A 24 -15.16 -5.25 -23.84
CA LYS A 24 -16.07 -5.44 -22.69
C LYS A 24 -15.47 -6.27 -21.56
N GLU A 25 -14.64 -7.25 -21.87
CA GLU A 25 -13.99 -8.10 -20.86
C GLU A 25 -12.99 -7.27 -20.02
N LYS A 26 -12.18 -6.41 -20.68
CA LYS A 26 -11.31 -5.48 -19.99
C LYS A 26 -12.09 -4.48 -19.13
N GLU A 27 -13.19 -3.94 -19.67
CA GLU A 27 -14.05 -2.99 -18.96
C GLU A 27 -14.66 -3.61 -17.70
N ALA A 28 -15.24 -4.81 -17.81
CA ALA A 28 -15.77 -5.54 -16.66
C ALA A 28 -14.70 -5.78 -15.58
N ARG A 29 -13.49 -6.20 -15.99
CA ARG A 29 -12.39 -6.43 -15.04
C ARG A 29 -11.91 -5.13 -14.36
N VAL A 30 -11.93 -4.00 -15.06
CA VAL A 30 -11.62 -2.68 -14.46
C VAL A 30 -12.65 -2.31 -13.41
N ILE A 31 -13.95 -2.55 -13.67
CA ILE A 31 -15.04 -2.27 -12.71
C ILE A 31 -14.87 -3.14 -11.45
N GLU A 32 -14.58 -4.43 -11.59
CA GLU A 32 -14.29 -5.31 -10.46
C GLU A 32 -13.10 -4.78 -9.62
N LEU A 33 -12.02 -4.33 -10.28
CA LEU A 33 -10.86 -3.76 -9.60
C LEU A 33 -11.19 -2.43 -8.89
N LEU A 34 -12.09 -1.61 -9.44
CA LEU A 34 -12.59 -0.40 -8.78
C LEU A 34 -13.34 -0.76 -7.49
N GLU A 35 -14.25 -1.75 -7.54
CA GLU A 35 -14.98 -2.22 -6.36
C GLU A 35 -14.03 -2.76 -5.28
N MET A 36 -13.01 -3.54 -5.66
CA MET A 36 -11.99 -4.07 -4.74
C MET A 36 -11.26 -2.97 -3.97
N ILE A 37 -11.05 -1.80 -4.58
CA ILE A 37 -10.42 -0.64 -3.94
C ILE A 37 -11.43 0.34 -3.35
N GLU A 38 -12.68 -0.07 -3.16
CA GLU A 38 -13.77 0.71 -2.57
C GLU A 38 -14.09 2.01 -3.35
N LEU A 39 -14.06 1.94 -4.66
CA LEU A 39 -14.54 2.96 -5.59
C LEU A 39 -15.62 2.38 -6.48
N ASP A 40 -16.64 3.16 -6.79
CA ASP A 40 -17.73 2.72 -7.67
C ASP A 40 -17.42 2.94 -9.17
N GLU A 41 -18.24 2.35 -10.04
CA GLU A 41 -18.09 2.42 -11.50
C GLU A 41 -18.02 3.86 -12.04
N SER A 42 -18.64 4.85 -11.35
CA SER A 42 -18.62 6.25 -11.80
C SER A 42 -17.22 6.85 -11.89
N PHE A 43 -16.22 6.17 -11.30
CA PHE A 43 -14.83 6.57 -11.40
C PHE A 43 -14.17 6.20 -12.72
N PHE A 44 -14.76 5.28 -13.51
CA PHE A 44 -14.15 4.74 -14.73
C PHE A 44 -13.73 5.83 -15.73
N ASP A 45 -14.59 6.81 -15.98
CA ASP A 45 -14.34 7.89 -16.95
C ASP A 45 -13.66 9.13 -16.36
N ARG A 46 -13.40 9.17 -15.05
CA ARG A 46 -12.75 10.31 -14.40
C ARG A 46 -11.28 10.45 -14.80
N LEU A 47 -10.84 11.70 -14.84
CA LEU A 47 -9.42 12.05 -15.01
C LEU A 47 -8.73 12.17 -13.65
N PRO A 48 -7.40 11.96 -13.59
CA PRO A 48 -6.64 12.15 -12.35
C PRO A 48 -6.80 13.52 -11.68
N SER A 49 -7.09 14.58 -12.43
CA SER A 49 -7.33 15.92 -11.89
C SER A 49 -8.61 16.02 -11.05
N GLU A 50 -9.56 15.11 -11.24
CA GLU A 50 -10.85 15.08 -10.54
C GLU A 50 -10.82 14.24 -9.25
N LEU A 51 -9.64 13.71 -8.88
CA LEU A 51 -9.47 12.77 -7.79
C LEU A 51 -8.75 13.39 -6.60
N SER A 52 -9.16 13.02 -5.38
CA SER A 52 -8.41 13.31 -4.16
C SER A 52 -7.09 12.50 -4.10
N GLY A 53 -6.19 12.85 -3.18
CA GLY A 53 -4.93 12.13 -2.96
C GLY A 53 -5.16 10.63 -2.64
N GLY A 54 -6.07 10.34 -1.72
CA GLY A 54 -6.42 8.97 -1.35
C GLY A 54 -7.06 8.18 -2.49
N GLN A 55 -7.93 8.81 -3.31
CA GLN A 55 -8.51 8.17 -4.49
C GLN A 55 -7.42 7.84 -5.54
N LYS A 56 -6.49 8.77 -5.78
CA LYS A 56 -5.34 8.51 -6.66
C LYS A 56 -4.53 7.32 -6.17
N GLN A 57 -4.30 7.21 -4.86
CA GLN A 57 -3.56 6.11 -4.27
C GLN A 57 -4.29 4.78 -4.46
N ARG A 58 -5.61 4.73 -4.21
CA ARG A 58 -6.45 3.55 -4.48
C ARG A 58 -6.33 3.11 -5.94
N ILE A 59 -6.39 4.02 -6.90
CA ILE A 59 -6.24 3.70 -8.32
C ILE A 59 -4.83 3.18 -8.66
N CYS A 60 -3.78 3.69 -7.99
CA CYS A 60 -2.43 3.12 -8.14
C CYS A 60 -2.37 1.67 -7.64
N ILE A 61 -3.06 1.35 -6.54
CA ILE A 61 -3.19 -0.02 -6.03
C ILE A 61 -3.93 -0.90 -7.05
N ALA A 62 -5.11 -0.48 -7.54
CA ALA A 62 -5.86 -1.24 -8.55
C ALA A 62 -5.02 -1.50 -9.81
N ARG A 63 -4.24 -0.52 -10.26
CA ARG A 63 -3.34 -0.68 -11.40
C ARG A 63 -2.25 -1.73 -11.15
N ALA A 64 -1.74 -1.84 -9.92
CA ALA A 64 -0.78 -2.88 -9.56
C ALA A 64 -1.45 -4.27 -9.53
N LEU A 65 -2.65 -4.37 -8.95
CA LEU A 65 -3.45 -5.59 -8.91
C LEU A 65 -3.86 -6.08 -10.30
N ALA A 66 -4.10 -5.16 -11.24
CA ALA A 66 -4.45 -5.49 -12.62
C ALA A 66 -3.38 -6.32 -13.36
N ALA A 67 -2.16 -6.39 -12.84
CA ALA A 67 -1.10 -7.24 -13.36
C ALA A 67 -1.14 -8.69 -12.83
N GLU A 68 -2.05 -9.01 -11.88
CA GLU A 68 -2.14 -10.29 -11.16
C GLU A 68 -0.79 -10.75 -10.57
N ALA A 69 -0.05 -9.79 -10.00
CA ALA A 69 1.27 -10.03 -9.44
C ALA A 69 1.15 -10.70 -8.05
N GLU A 70 1.96 -11.73 -7.80
CA GLU A 70 2.10 -12.38 -6.50
C GLU A 70 2.87 -11.52 -5.48
N LEU A 71 3.70 -10.61 -5.98
CA LEU A 71 4.51 -9.68 -5.18
C LEU A 71 4.28 -8.24 -5.63
N VAL A 72 3.93 -7.36 -4.68
CA VAL A 72 3.73 -5.93 -4.91
C VAL A 72 4.68 -5.12 -4.04
N ILE A 73 5.42 -4.20 -4.67
CA ILE A 73 6.31 -3.27 -3.98
C ILE A 73 5.56 -1.96 -3.69
N CYS A 74 5.42 -1.65 -2.40
CA CYS A 74 4.77 -0.46 -1.87
C CYS A 74 5.84 0.56 -1.42
N ASP A 75 6.26 1.43 -2.33
CA ASP A 75 7.28 2.45 -2.06
C ASP A 75 6.60 3.75 -1.62
N GLU A 76 6.78 4.13 -0.34
CA GLU A 76 6.23 5.35 0.26
C GLU A 76 4.72 5.54 0.03
N VAL A 77 3.96 4.44 0.03
CA VAL A 77 2.55 4.39 -0.41
C VAL A 77 1.60 5.29 0.37
N THR A 78 1.98 5.69 1.60
CA THR A 78 1.16 6.52 2.49
C THR A 78 1.79 7.87 2.86
N SER A 79 3.04 8.15 2.48
CA SER A 79 3.83 9.29 2.97
C SER A 79 3.23 10.68 2.68
N ALA A 80 2.46 10.82 1.59
CA ALA A 80 1.86 12.09 1.17
C ALA A 80 0.38 12.25 1.60
N LEU A 81 -0.12 11.38 2.48
CA LEU A 81 -1.51 11.34 2.90
C LEU A 81 -1.67 11.80 4.35
N ASP A 82 -2.82 12.41 4.64
CA ASP A 82 -3.19 12.66 6.03
C ASP A 82 -3.47 11.34 6.79
N GLN A 83 -3.41 11.39 8.11
CA GLN A 83 -3.47 10.23 8.98
C GLN A 83 -4.73 9.36 8.77
N ILE A 84 -5.89 9.99 8.55
CA ILE A 84 -7.17 9.26 8.35
C ILE A 84 -7.16 8.50 7.03
N VAL A 85 -6.67 9.15 5.98
CA VAL A 85 -6.55 8.53 4.65
C VAL A 85 -5.49 7.44 4.65
N GLN A 86 -4.36 7.66 5.32
CA GLN A 86 -3.30 6.65 5.51
C GLN A 86 -3.86 5.37 6.15
N GLU A 87 -4.60 5.50 7.24
CA GLU A 87 -5.29 4.36 7.90
C GLU A 87 -6.19 3.60 6.92
N GLY A 88 -7.01 4.32 6.16
CA GLY A 88 -7.90 3.71 5.16
C GLY A 88 -7.14 2.94 4.07
N ILE A 89 -6.00 3.45 3.61
CA ILE A 89 -5.15 2.75 2.63
C ILE A 89 -4.49 1.50 3.23
N LEU A 90 -3.99 1.58 4.47
CA LEU A 90 -3.37 0.42 5.13
C LEU A 90 -4.38 -0.71 5.37
N LYS A 91 -5.61 -0.38 5.79
CA LYS A 91 -6.70 -1.36 5.93
C LYS A 91 -7.04 -2.02 4.61
N LEU A 92 -7.16 -1.22 3.55
CA LEU A 92 -7.40 -1.74 2.21
C LEU A 92 -6.30 -2.71 1.78
N LEU A 93 -5.02 -2.37 1.98
CA LEU A 93 -3.90 -3.23 1.61
C LEU A 93 -3.90 -4.54 2.39
N LEU A 94 -4.16 -4.51 3.71
CA LEU A 94 -4.26 -5.72 4.54
C LEU A 94 -5.43 -6.61 4.10
N LYS A 95 -6.58 -6.03 3.77
CA LYS A 95 -7.72 -6.76 3.23
C LYS A 95 -7.36 -7.42 1.90
N LEU A 96 -6.78 -6.67 0.96
CA LEU A 96 -6.38 -7.19 -0.35
C LEU A 96 -5.32 -8.29 -0.23
N GLN A 97 -4.41 -8.19 0.74
CA GLN A 97 -3.43 -9.23 1.04
C GLN A 97 -4.11 -10.55 1.42
N GLN A 98 -5.11 -10.49 2.30
CA GLN A 98 -5.86 -11.67 2.75
C GLN A 98 -6.74 -12.25 1.65
N ASP A 99 -7.45 -11.38 0.89
CA ASP A 99 -8.40 -11.81 -0.14
C ASP A 99 -7.71 -12.41 -1.37
N LEU A 100 -6.48 -11.96 -1.70
CA LEU A 100 -5.76 -12.30 -2.93
C LEU A 100 -4.47 -13.09 -2.70
N ASP A 101 -4.10 -13.37 -1.44
CA ASP A 101 -2.84 -14.06 -1.07
C ASP A 101 -1.58 -13.40 -1.66
N ILE A 102 -1.52 -12.05 -1.59
CA ILE A 102 -0.43 -11.25 -2.15
C ILE A 102 0.65 -11.01 -1.11
N THR A 103 1.91 -11.08 -1.54
CA THR A 103 3.06 -10.64 -0.73
C THR A 103 3.36 -9.16 -0.99
N TYR A 104 3.60 -8.39 0.09
CA TYR A 104 4.06 -7.00 -0.02
C TYR A 104 5.50 -6.82 0.41
N ILE A 105 6.25 -6.00 -0.34
CA ILE A 105 7.46 -5.34 0.16
C ILE A 105 7.11 -3.89 0.43
N PHE A 106 7.09 -3.50 1.70
CA PHE A 106 6.80 -2.13 2.13
C PHE A 106 8.09 -1.36 2.35
N ILE A 107 8.25 -0.25 1.64
CA ILE A 107 9.37 0.69 1.83
C ILE A 107 8.79 1.94 2.46
N THR A 108 9.20 2.26 3.68
CA THR A 108 8.72 3.42 4.44
C THR A 108 9.69 3.83 5.52
N HIS A 109 9.62 5.07 5.94
CA HIS A 109 10.32 5.61 7.12
C HIS A 109 9.37 5.76 8.34
N ASP A 110 8.08 5.40 8.18
CA ASP A 110 7.10 5.48 9.26
C ASP A 110 7.11 4.19 10.09
N ILE A 111 7.74 4.26 11.26
CA ILE A 111 7.89 3.14 12.20
C ILE A 111 6.52 2.63 12.70
N ALA A 112 5.51 3.51 12.86
CA ALA A 112 4.18 3.09 13.27
C ALA A 112 3.53 2.19 12.22
N THR A 113 3.66 2.55 10.93
CA THR A 113 3.22 1.72 9.81
C THR A 113 3.96 0.37 9.81
N VAL A 114 5.30 0.37 9.93
CA VAL A 114 6.09 -0.87 9.99
C VAL A 114 5.59 -1.78 11.11
N ARG A 115 5.44 -1.26 12.32
CA ARG A 115 4.95 -2.03 13.49
C ARG A 115 3.55 -2.63 13.26
N ALA A 116 2.68 -1.90 12.56
CA ALA A 116 1.29 -2.31 12.36
C ALA A 116 1.10 -3.43 11.33
N ILE A 117 1.90 -3.43 10.24
CA ILE A 117 1.61 -4.26 9.07
C ILE A 117 2.68 -5.27 8.71
N SER A 118 3.93 -5.13 9.20
CA SER A 118 5.02 -6.04 8.80
C SER A 118 5.04 -7.33 9.63
N ASP A 119 5.52 -8.40 9.01
CA ASP A 119 5.87 -9.67 9.65
C ASP A 119 7.39 -9.76 9.81
N GLU A 120 8.15 -9.39 8.78
CA GLU A 120 9.61 -9.34 8.74
C GLU A 120 10.06 -7.92 8.40
N ILE A 121 11.19 -7.49 8.98
CA ILE A 121 11.73 -6.14 8.82
C ILE A 121 13.18 -6.20 8.38
N VAL A 122 13.53 -5.32 7.44
CA VAL A 122 14.90 -5.09 6.99
C VAL A 122 15.23 -3.62 7.22
N VAL A 123 16.21 -3.35 8.08
CA VAL A 123 16.71 -1.99 8.33
C VAL A 123 17.91 -1.72 7.42
N MET A 124 17.83 -0.63 6.67
CA MET A 124 18.87 -0.24 5.70
C MET A 124 19.50 1.11 6.03
N LEU A 125 20.80 1.19 5.90
CA LEU A 125 21.59 2.43 6.02
C LEU A 125 22.62 2.50 4.89
N ASN A 126 22.63 3.61 4.14
CA ASN A 126 23.56 3.85 3.04
C ASN A 126 23.65 2.69 2.02
N GLY A 127 22.49 2.11 1.68
CA GLY A 127 22.38 1.01 0.70
C GLY A 127 22.82 -0.35 1.23
N LYS A 128 23.07 -0.49 2.53
CA LYS A 128 23.43 -1.75 3.18
C LYS A 128 22.39 -2.15 4.21
N VAL A 129 22.14 -3.44 4.33
CA VAL A 129 21.34 -4.02 5.42
C VAL A 129 22.18 -3.94 6.71
N VAL A 130 21.63 -3.32 7.75
CA VAL A 130 22.26 -3.19 9.07
C VAL A 130 21.62 -4.11 10.10
N GLU A 131 20.34 -4.47 9.89
CA GLU A 131 19.61 -5.43 10.71
C GLU A 131 18.48 -6.05 9.90
N GLN A 132 18.14 -7.30 10.17
CA GLN A 132 17.01 -8.02 9.56
C GLN A 132 16.50 -9.09 10.53
N GLY A 133 15.18 -9.25 10.62
CA GLY A 133 14.56 -10.27 11.45
C GLY A 133 13.04 -10.15 11.49
N MET A 134 12.43 -11.02 12.27
CA MET A 134 11.00 -10.94 12.54
C MET A 134 10.66 -9.63 13.29
N LYS A 135 9.45 -9.13 13.09
CA LYS A 135 9.00 -7.89 13.72
C LYS A 135 9.31 -7.81 15.21
N ASP A 136 8.99 -8.85 15.96
CA ASP A 136 9.17 -8.87 17.42
C ASP A 136 10.65 -8.85 17.82
N GLU A 137 11.55 -9.38 17.00
CA GLU A 137 13.00 -9.33 17.20
C GLU A 137 13.51 -7.91 17.00
N ILE A 138 13.11 -7.28 15.89
CA ILE A 138 13.55 -5.91 15.53
C ILE A 138 13.01 -4.84 16.50
N PHE A 139 11.91 -5.08 17.17
CA PHE A 139 11.37 -4.17 18.19
C PHE A 139 11.80 -4.52 19.64
N SER A 140 12.67 -5.53 19.83
CA SER A 140 13.16 -5.96 21.13
C SER A 140 14.68 -5.79 21.23
N PRO A 141 15.21 -5.05 22.27
CA PRO A 141 16.65 -4.86 22.40
C PRO A 141 17.40 -6.19 22.68
N PRO A 142 18.70 -6.26 22.37
CA PRO A 142 19.60 -5.16 21.93
C PRO A 142 19.55 -4.91 20.42
N HIS A 143 19.77 -3.64 20.01
CA HIS A 143 19.81 -3.24 18.60
C HIS A 143 21.18 -2.72 18.19
N PRO A 144 21.53 -2.74 16.88
CA PRO A 144 22.59 -1.91 16.33
C PRO A 144 22.30 -0.42 16.55
N ASP A 145 23.35 0.39 16.68
CA ASP A 145 23.26 1.84 16.99
C ASP A 145 22.25 2.58 16.09
N TYR A 146 22.19 2.23 14.81
CA TYR A 146 21.30 2.89 13.87
C TYR A 146 19.82 2.50 14.07
N THR A 147 19.53 1.23 14.34
CA THR A 147 18.16 0.79 14.66
C THR A 147 17.68 1.43 15.96
N GLU A 148 18.54 1.47 16.98
CA GLU A 148 18.24 2.15 18.25
C GLU A 148 17.91 3.64 18.02
N LEU A 149 18.72 4.33 17.17
CA LEU A 149 18.45 5.72 16.79
C LEU A 149 17.11 5.89 16.08
N LEU A 150 16.77 4.99 15.14
CA LEU A 150 15.48 5.03 14.44
C LEU A 150 14.30 4.83 15.39
N LEU A 151 14.37 3.84 16.27
CA LEU A 151 13.30 3.53 17.21
C LEU A 151 13.11 4.64 18.26
N SER A 152 14.22 5.23 18.74
CA SER A 152 14.18 6.35 19.71
C SER A 152 13.70 7.67 19.10
N SER A 153 13.74 7.81 17.76
CA SER A 153 13.28 9.01 17.05
C SER A 153 11.76 9.10 16.91
N VAL A 154 11.04 8.02 17.19
CA VAL A 154 9.56 8.01 17.20
C VAL A 154 9.09 8.83 18.41
N PRO A 155 8.30 9.91 18.22
CA PRO A 155 7.71 10.62 19.35
C PRO A 155 6.92 9.66 20.27
N GLU A 156 6.85 9.92 21.56
CA GLU A 156 6.10 9.15 22.57
C GLU A 156 4.55 9.15 22.37
N MET A 157 4.09 9.31 21.14
CA MET A 157 2.74 8.95 20.77
C MET A 157 2.64 7.43 20.85
N ASP A 158 1.59 6.94 21.52
CA ASP A 158 1.33 5.51 21.69
C ASP A 158 1.79 4.71 20.45
N PRO A 159 2.92 3.97 20.51
CA PRO A 159 3.47 3.28 19.33
C PRO A 159 2.50 2.24 18.76
N GLU A 160 1.49 1.88 19.55
CA GLU A 160 0.46 0.92 19.15
C GLU A 160 -0.83 1.58 18.64
N TRP A 161 -0.91 2.92 18.57
CA TRP A 161 -2.13 3.61 18.18
C TRP A 161 -2.70 3.09 16.84
N LEU A 162 -1.87 2.91 15.84
CA LEU A 162 -2.27 2.41 14.52
C LEU A 162 -2.64 0.92 14.59
N THR A 163 -1.86 0.11 15.27
CA THR A 163 -2.14 -1.31 15.50
C THR A 163 -3.47 -1.51 16.23
N ASN A 164 -3.70 -0.73 17.30
CA ASN A 164 -4.95 -0.77 18.07
C ASN A 164 -6.15 -0.27 17.26
N LEU A 165 -5.92 0.73 16.40
CA LEU A 165 -6.96 1.28 15.53
C LEU A 165 -7.35 0.28 14.43
N LEU A 166 -6.38 -0.39 13.83
CA LEU A 166 -6.61 -1.44 12.82
C LEU A 166 -7.37 -2.63 13.42
N LYS A 167 -7.08 -3.04 14.66
CA LYS A 167 -7.76 -4.14 15.38
C LYS A 167 -9.18 -3.80 15.86
N LYS A 168 -9.46 -2.56 16.28
CA LYS A 168 -10.76 -2.17 16.88
C LYS A 168 -11.92 -2.04 15.90
N ARG A 169 -11.68 -2.07 14.61
CA ARG A 169 -12.68 -1.85 13.55
C ARG A 169 -12.82 -3.03 12.58
N GLY A 170 -12.26 -4.18 12.94
CA GLY A 170 -12.47 -5.46 12.22
C GLY A 170 -13.75 -6.17 12.67
#